data_989a4fb55dca7b39053adfd1a4e0a89f
#
_entry.id   989a4fb55dca7b39053adfd1a4e0a89f
#
_cell.length_a   1.000
_cell.length_b   1.000
_cell.length_c   1.000
_cell.angle_alpha   90.00
_cell.angle_beta   90.00
_cell.angle_gamma   90.00
#
_symmetry.space_group_name_H-M   'P 1'
#
loop_
_entity.id
_entity.type
_entity.pdbx_description
1 polymer ?
#
loop_
_entity_poly.entity_id
_entity_poly.type
_entity_poly.pdbx_seq_one_letter_code
_entity_poly.pdbx_strand_id
1 'polypeptide(L)'
;ISRNIALHLEKEFEGKPKDWQPLIYCWRGGMRSGAMVHILRQVGWSAAQLHGGYQTFRRHVVAELERMSPNFRYVVLCGKTGSGKTKLLETLGSMGAQVLDLEKLAEHRGSVLGAIPDQVQPSQKRFETLLWKKLQSFDPKKPVFVEAESRKIGSVSLPITFASAMQEKGRLITVEVPFAA
;
A
#
# COMPACT_ATOMS: atom_id res chain seq x y z
N ILE A 1 -6.52 19.92 24.51
CA ILE A 1 -5.57 18.78 24.46
C ILE A 1 -5.93 17.78 25.54
N SER A 2 -5.98 18.15 26.84
CA SER A 2 -6.24 17.26 27.97
C SER A 2 -7.55 16.49 27.84
N ARG A 3 -8.65 17.16 27.43
CA ARG A 3 -9.95 16.51 27.20
C ARG A 3 -9.87 15.41 26.13
N ASN A 4 -9.16 15.64 25.04
CA ASN A 4 -9.01 14.64 23.98
C ASN A 4 -8.17 13.44 24.46
N ILE A 5 -7.15 13.70 25.29
CA ILE A 5 -6.35 12.61 25.88
C ILE A 5 -7.21 11.77 26.82
N ALA A 6 -8.01 12.39 27.70
CA ALA A 6 -8.92 11.68 28.57
C ALA A 6 -9.92 10.80 27.79
N LEU A 7 -10.52 11.34 26.73
CA LEU A 7 -11.43 10.59 25.86
C LEU A 7 -10.75 9.38 25.19
N HIS A 8 -9.49 9.50 24.76
CA HIS A 8 -8.75 8.35 24.22
C HIS A 8 -8.41 7.33 25.29
N LEU A 9 -8.05 7.77 26.51
CA LEU A 9 -7.82 6.85 27.62
C LEU A 9 -9.05 6.01 27.92
N GLU A 10 -10.22 6.64 28.01
CA GLU A 10 -11.49 5.98 28.31
C GLU A 10 -11.97 5.04 27.17
N LYS A 11 -11.89 5.49 25.90
CA LYS A 11 -12.51 4.78 24.79
C LYS A 11 -11.61 3.71 24.15
N GLU A 12 -10.32 3.99 24.07
CA GLU A 12 -9.39 3.21 23.23
C GLU A 12 -8.38 2.41 24.07
N PHE A 13 -8.09 2.87 25.29
CA PHE A 13 -7.00 2.32 26.08
C PHE A 13 -7.47 1.63 27.36
N GLU A 14 -8.72 1.76 27.72
CA GLU A 14 -9.31 1.02 28.83
C GLU A 14 -9.15 -0.49 28.60
N GLY A 15 -8.71 -1.21 29.64
CA GLY A 15 -8.44 -2.64 29.56
C GLY A 15 -7.11 -3.05 28.90
N LYS A 16 -6.26 -2.11 28.45
CA LYS A 16 -4.93 -2.45 27.97
C LYS A 16 -4.05 -2.96 29.11
N PRO A 17 -3.27 -4.04 28.87
CA PRO A 17 -2.40 -4.61 29.91
C PRO A 17 -1.27 -3.64 30.29
N LYS A 18 -0.68 -3.82 31.49
CA LYS A 18 0.38 -2.94 31.99
C LYS A 18 1.65 -2.94 31.15
N ASP A 19 1.93 -4.04 30.47
CA ASP A 19 3.09 -4.22 29.59
C ASP A 19 2.84 -3.73 28.16
N TRP A 20 1.66 -3.15 27.87
CA TRP A 20 1.37 -2.56 26.59
C TRP A 20 2.33 -1.41 26.26
N GLN A 21 2.91 -1.44 25.05
CA GLN A 21 3.90 -0.47 24.58
C GLN A 21 3.38 0.31 23.38
N PRO A 22 2.56 1.34 23.58
CA PRO A 22 2.01 2.12 22.48
C PRO A 22 3.05 2.98 21.78
N LEU A 23 3.03 2.95 20.44
CA LEU A 23 3.79 3.88 19.60
C LEU A 23 2.88 5.04 19.20
N ILE A 24 3.19 6.23 19.68
CA ILE A 24 2.40 7.44 19.44
C ILE A 24 3.07 8.31 18.39
N TYR A 25 2.28 8.79 17.44
CA TYR A 25 2.77 9.72 16.44
C TYR A 25 1.75 10.84 16.15
N CYS A 26 2.24 11.92 15.64
CA CYS A 26 1.46 12.97 14.98
C CYS A 26 2.11 13.27 13.62
N TRP A 27 1.66 14.30 12.93
CA TRP A 27 2.18 14.61 11.60
C TRP A 27 3.70 14.78 11.55
N ARG A 28 4.28 15.53 12.50
CA ARG A 28 5.72 15.87 12.58
C ARG A 28 6.46 15.23 13.75
N GLY A 29 5.80 14.42 14.58
CA GLY A 29 6.41 13.85 15.79
C GLY A 29 6.80 14.86 16.86
N GLY A 30 6.09 16.01 16.91
CA GLY A 30 6.36 17.08 17.84
C GLY A 30 5.48 17.07 19.10
N MET A 31 5.10 18.24 19.59
CA MET A 31 4.44 18.44 20.88
C MET A 31 3.16 17.63 21.11
N ARG A 32 2.32 17.45 20.08
CA ARG A 32 1.05 16.69 20.23
C ARG A 32 1.28 15.24 20.63
N SER A 33 2.14 14.52 19.91
CA SER A 33 2.51 13.15 20.26
C SER A 33 3.36 13.08 21.51
N GLY A 34 4.24 14.05 21.75
CA GLY A 34 5.03 14.15 22.96
C GLY A 34 4.18 14.30 24.22
N ALA A 35 3.17 15.18 24.20
CA ALA A 35 2.22 15.33 25.30
C ALA A 35 1.47 14.03 25.61
N MET A 36 1.02 13.33 24.57
CA MET A 36 0.34 12.04 24.73
C MET A 36 1.26 10.99 25.34
N VAL A 37 2.48 10.85 24.83
CA VAL A 37 3.50 9.92 25.38
C VAL A 37 3.80 10.24 26.85
N HIS A 38 3.92 11.53 27.19
CA HIS A 38 4.15 11.95 28.58
C HIS A 38 3.03 11.44 29.49
N ILE A 39 1.77 11.69 29.14
CA ILE A 39 0.61 11.24 29.94
C ILE A 39 0.55 9.71 30.02
N LEU A 40 0.75 8.98 28.93
CA LEU A 40 0.71 7.52 28.93
C LEU A 40 1.80 6.92 29.84
N ARG A 41 2.98 7.54 29.88
CA ARG A 41 4.05 7.15 30.80
C ARG A 41 3.70 7.42 32.26
N GLN A 42 3.00 8.52 32.55
CA GLN A 42 2.49 8.80 33.91
C GLN A 42 1.44 7.79 34.36
N VAL A 43 0.63 7.26 33.44
CA VAL A 43 -0.33 6.16 33.70
C VAL A 43 0.37 4.82 33.93
N GLY A 44 1.63 4.67 33.49
CA GLY A 44 2.46 3.48 33.73
C GLY A 44 2.77 2.64 32.48
N TRP A 45 2.34 3.08 31.28
CA TRP A 45 2.69 2.38 30.03
C TRP A 45 4.04 2.84 29.47
N SER A 46 4.79 1.89 28.89
CA SER A 46 6.06 2.20 28.18
C SER A 46 5.81 2.78 26.79
N ALA A 47 5.18 3.96 26.74
CA ALA A 47 4.87 4.62 25.48
C ALA A 47 6.11 5.18 24.80
N ALA A 48 6.19 5.01 23.47
CA ALA A 48 7.23 5.57 22.61
C ALA A 48 6.65 6.60 21.63
N GLN A 49 7.48 7.57 21.24
CA GLN A 49 7.13 8.56 20.22
C GLN A 49 7.85 8.23 18.93
N LEU A 50 7.13 8.19 17.81
CA LEU A 50 7.76 8.09 16.50
C LEU A 50 8.46 9.40 16.15
N HIS A 51 9.78 9.37 16.10
CA HIS A 51 10.60 10.53 15.74
C HIS A 51 10.27 11.03 14.33
N GLY A 52 10.03 12.34 14.19
CA GLY A 52 9.60 12.96 12.95
C GLY A 52 8.17 12.62 12.51
N GLY A 53 7.46 11.76 13.26
CA GLY A 53 6.07 11.40 13.08
C GLY A 53 5.75 10.75 11.73
N TYR A 54 4.50 10.95 11.27
CA TYR A 54 4.03 10.38 10.00
C TYR A 54 4.87 10.83 8.79
N GLN A 55 5.44 12.02 8.80
CA GLN A 55 6.31 12.50 7.71
C GLN A 55 7.55 11.62 7.53
N THR A 56 8.16 11.15 8.62
CA THR A 56 9.32 10.24 8.54
C THR A 56 8.90 8.89 7.98
N PHE A 57 7.79 8.31 8.45
CA PHE A 57 7.24 7.10 7.86
C PHE A 57 6.94 7.26 6.36
N ARG A 58 6.36 8.39 5.99
CA ARG A 58 6.03 8.66 4.59
C ARG A 58 7.28 8.75 3.70
N ARG A 59 8.31 9.46 4.15
CA ARG A 59 9.60 9.52 3.44
C ARG A 59 10.24 8.15 3.30
N HIS A 60 10.17 7.33 4.33
CA HIS A 60 10.64 5.96 4.30
C HIS A 60 9.91 5.13 3.24
N VAL A 61 8.57 5.18 3.19
CA VAL A 61 7.78 4.46 2.18
C VAL A 61 8.18 4.86 0.75
N VAL A 62 8.35 6.16 0.48
CA VAL A 62 8.77 6.65 -0.85
C VAL A 62 10.16 6.13 -1.21
N ALA A 63 11.13 6.31 -0.32
CA ALA A 63 12.50 5.86 -0.54
C ALA A 63 12.59 4.34 -0.74
N GLU A 64 11.82 3.56 0.03
CA GLU A 64 11.78 2.12 -0.13
C GLU A 64 11.14 1.69 -1.46
N LEU A 65 10.07 2.34 -1.91
CA LEU A 65 9.49 2.07 -3.23
C LEU A 65 10.51 2.34 -4.35
N GLU A 66 11.25 3.45 -4.26
CA GLU A 66 12.31 3.78 -5.22
C GLU A 66 13.43 2.74 -5.22
N ARG A 67 13.85 2.28 -4.06
CA ARG A 67 14.92 1.31 -3.89
C ARG A 67 14.51 -0.12 -4.31
N MET A 68 13.30 -0.54 -3.96
CA MET A 68 12.84 -1.91 -4.13
C MET A 68 12.32 -2.21 -5.54
N SER A 69 11.59 -1.27 -6.14
CA SER A 69 10.90 -1.51 -7.41
C SER A 69 11.81 -2.04 -8.53
N PRO A 70 13.05 -1.56 -8.73
CA PRO A 70 13.92 -2.08 -9.78
C PRO A 70 14.48 -3.48 -9.53
N ASN A 71 14.34 -4.01 -8.31
CA ASN A 71 14.94 -5.29 -7.91
C ASN A 71 14.04 -6.49 -8.23
N PHE A 72 12.80 -6.28 -8.63
CA PHE A 72 11.88 -7.34 -9.01
C PHE A 72 11.91 -7.61 -10.50
N ARG A 73 11.64 -8.86 -10.86
CA ARG A 73 11.42 -9.29 -12.24
C ARG A 73 9.92 -9.30 -12.51
N TYR A 74 9.44 -8.30 -13.24
CA TYR A 74 8.03 -8.20 -13.58
C TYR A 74 7.68 -9.02 -14.81
N VAL A 75 6.53 -9.70 -14.76
CA VAL A 75 5.85 -10.31 -15.90
C VAL A 75 4.54 -9.56 -16.09
N VAL A 76 4.48 -8.75 -17.12
CA VAL A 76 3.40 -7.78 -17.34
C VAL A 76 2.38 -8.37 -18.30
N LEU A 77 1.16 -8.64 -17.83
CA LEU A 77 0.06 -9.15 -18.61
C LEU A 77 -0.61 -8.02 -19.39
N CYS A 78 -0.46 -8.03 -20.70
CA CYS A 78 -1.08 -7.10 -21.63
C CYS A 78 -2.31 -7.73 -22.30
N GLY A 79 -3.25 -6.94 -22.75
CA GLY A 79 -4.43 -7.40 -23.48
C GLY A 79 -5.57 -6.42 -23.39
N LYS A 80 -6.55 -6.56 -24.27
CA LYS A 80 -7.75 -5.70 -24.34
C LYS A 80 -8.54 -5.78 -23.02
N THR A 81 -9.35 -4.75 -22.74
CA THR A 81 -10.34 -4.82 -21.65
C THR A 81 -11.26 -6.01 -21.89
N GLY A 82 -11.53 -6.80 -20.86
CA GLY A 82 -12.34 -8.02 -20.98
C GLY A 82 -11.58 -9.27 -21.43
N SER A 83 -10.26 -9.21 -21.70
CA SER A 83 -9.47 -10.38 -22.08
C SER A 83 -9.15 -11.37 -20.93
N GLY A 84 -9.71 -11.16 -19.73
CA GLY A 84 -9.56 -12.10 -18.63
C GLY A 84 -8.24 -11.96 -17.84
N LYS A 85 -7.48 -10.88 -18.00
CA LYS A 85 -6.20 -10.65 -17.30
C LYS A 85 -6.33 -10.79 -15.78
N THR A 86 -7.33 -10.14 -15.19
CA THR A 86 -7.58 -10.19 -13.75
C THR A 86 -7.86 -11.63 -13.27
N LYS A 87 -8.68 -12.38 -14.01
CA LYS A 87 -8.94 -13.80 -13.70
C LYS A 87 -7.69 -14.67 -13.81
N LEU A 88 -6.84 -14.38 -14.80
CA LEU A 88 -5.55 -15.05 -14.96
C LEU A 88 -4.62 -14.73 -13.77
N LEU A 89 -4.56 -13.48 -13.33
CA LEU A 89 -3.80 -13.10 -12.13
C LEU A 89 -4.31 -13.80 -10.87
N GLU A 90 -5.62 -13.86 -10.67
CA GLU A 90 -6.23 -14.58 -9.54
C GLU A 90 -5.85 -16.07 -9.56
N THR A 91 -5.92 -16.70 -10.73
CA THR A 91 -5.53 -18.11 -10.90
C THR A 91 -4.04 -18.32 -10.61
N LEU A 92 -3.17 -17.48 -11.14
CA LEU A 92 -1.74 -17.52 -10.84
C LEU A 92 -1.47 -17.36 -9.33
N GLY A 93 -2.18 -16.46 -8.67
CA GLY A 93 -2.09 -16.27 -7.23
C GLY A 93 -2.53 -17.50 -6.44
N SER A 94 -3.61 -18.18 -6.85
CA SER A 94 -4.08 -19.42 -6.22
C SER A 94 -3.10 -20.59 -6.39
N MET A 95 -2.27 -20.55 -7.44
CA MET A 95 -1.18 -21.49 -7.69
C MET A 95 0.12 -21.14 -6.94
N GLY A 96 0.12 -20.09 -6.10
CA GLY A 96 1.27 -19.68 -5.30
C GLY A 96 2.24 -18.75 -6.02
N ALA A 97 1.88 -18.18 -7.18
CA ALA A 97 2.67 -17.15 -7.84
C ALA A 97 2.57 -15.80 -7.10
N GLN A 98 3.61 -14.98 -7.22
CA GLN A 98 3.58 -13.61 -6.69
C GLN A 98 2.79 -12.72 -7.65
N VAL A 99 1.65 -12.25 -7.18
CA VAL A 99 0.72 -11.43 -7.98
C VAL A 99 0.56 -10.04 -7.36
N LEU A 100 0.68 -9.03 -8.21
CA LEU A 100 0.44 -7.64 -7.90
C LEU A 100 -0.75 -7.13 -8.72
N ASP A 101 -1.89 -7.10 -8.09
CA ASP A 101 -3.14 -6.57 -8.66
C ASP A 101 -3.23 -5.08 -8.35
N LEU A 102 -2.90 -4.25 -9.34
CA LEU A 102 -2.87 -2.80 -9.20
C LEU A 102 -4.27 -2.18 -9.14
N GLU A 103 -5.23 -2.74 -9.88
CA GLU A 103 -6.62 -2.31 -9.85
C GLU A 103 -7.21 -2.51 -8.45
N LYS A 104 -6.98 -3.67 -7.84
CA LYS A 104 -7.41 -3.97 -6.48
C LYS A 104 -6.76 -3.05 -5.45
N LEU A 105 -5.47 -2.78 -5.56
CA LEU A 105 -4.77 -1.84 -4.66
C LEU A 105 -5.27 -0.42 -4.80
N ALA A 106 -5.70 -0.02 -6.00
CA ALA A 106 -6.25 1.29 -6.30
C ALA A 106 -7.76 1.39 -6.01
N GLU A 107 -8.43 0.27 -5.69
CA GLU A 107 -9.90 0.20 -5.57
C GLU A 107 -10.58 0.79 -6.82
N HIS A 108 -10.07 0.42 -8.01
CA HIS A 108 -10.50 0.98 -9.29
C HIS A 108 -10.24 0.00 -10.44
N ARG A 109 -11.20 -0.19 -11.31
CA ARG A 109 -11.01 -0.94 -12.57
C ARG A 109 -10.31 -0.04 -13.56
N GLY A 110 -9.13 -0.30 -14.01
CA GLY A 110 -8.23 0.56 -14.81
C GLY A 110 -8.82 1.33 -16.02
N SER A 111 -10.09 1.15 -16.33
CA SER A 111 -10.78 1.85 -17.42
C SER A 111 -11.25 3.26 -17.07
N VAL A 112 -11.59 4.07 -18.07
CA VAL A 112 -12.13 5.45 -17.89
C VAL A 112 -13.38 5.48 -17.00
N LEU A 113 -14.20 4.43 -17.03
CA LEU A 113 -15.41 4.26 -16.21
C LEU A 113 -15.18 3.28 -15.06
N GLY A 114 -13.94 3.12 -14.64
CA GLY A 114 -13.52 2.08 -13.71
C GLY A 114 -13.80 2.35 -12.22
N ALA A 115 -14.49 3.45 -11.89
CA ALA A 115 -14.92 3.70 -10.51
C ALA A 115 -15.85 2.56 -10.04
N ILE A 116 -15.56 1.99 -8.87
CA ILE A 116 -16.41 0.97 -8.28
C ILE A 116 -17.50 1.68 -7.48
N PRO A 117 -18.80 1.42 -7.77
CA PRO A 117 -19.89 2.02 -6.99
C PRO A 117 -19.68 1.81 -5.49
N ASP A 118 -19.99 2.83 -4.71
CA ASP A 118 -19.90 2.83 -3.24
C ASP A 118 -18.49 2.62 -2.65
N GLN A 119 -17.44 2.62 -3.47
CA GLN A 119 -16.06 2.56 -3.00
C GLN A 119 -15.33 3.87 -3.28
N VAL A 120 -14.60 4.36 -2.26
CA VAL A 120 -13.76 5.55 -2.38
C VAL A 120 -12.32 5.10 -2.58
N GLN A 121 -11.74 5.51 -3.70
CA GLN A 121 -10.33 5.22 -3.97
C GLN A 121 -9.43 5.66 -2.80
N PRO A 122 -8.35 4.90 -2.51
CA PRO A 122 -7.38 5.31 -1.52
C PRO A 122 -6.71 6.62 -1.91
N SER A 123 -6.30 7.41 -0.93
CA SER A 123 -5.41 8.55 -1.22
C SER A 123 -4.09 8.05 -1.82
N GLN A 124 -3.38 8.90 -2.59
CA GLN A 124 -2.07 8.57 -3.16
C GLN A 124 -1.10 7.99 -2.11
N LYS A 125 -1.07 8.58 -0.91
CA LYS A 125 -0.21 8.12 0.19
C LYS A 125 -0.59 6.72 0.68
N ARG A 126 -1.88 6.41 0.74
CA ARG A 126 -2.37 5.09 1.15
C ARG A 126 -2.06 4.06 0.07
N PHE A 127 -2.32 4.37 -1.20
CA PHE A 127 -2.00 3.51 -2.34
C PHE A 127 -0.51 3.12 -2.36
N GLU A 128 0.39 4.10 -2.27
CA GLU A 128 1.83 3.83 -2.23
C GLU A 128 2.26 3.03 -0.99
N THR A 129 1.61 3.23 0.15
CA THR A 129 1.86 2.41 1.35
C THR A 129 1.41 0.96 1.14
N LEU A 130 0.27 0.74 0.49
CA LEU A 130 -0.23 -0.60 0.16
C LEU A 130 0.68 -1.29 -0.86
N LEU A 131 1.10 -0.57 -1.89
CA LEU A 131 2.07 -1.05 -2.89
C LEU A 131 3.39 -1.45 -2.24
N TRP A 132 3.95 -0.60 -1.39
CA TRP A 132 5.16 -0.90 -0.63
C TRP A 132 5.03 -2.15 0.23
N LYS A 133 3.95 -2.26 1.02
CA LYS A 133 3.69 -3.45 1.85
C LYS A 133 3.57 -4.72 1.00
N LYS A 134 2.92 -4.62 -0.16
CA LYS A 134 2.77 -5.77 -1.06
C LYS A 134 4.13 -6.20 -1.63
N LEU A 135 4.95 -5.25 -2.09
CA LEU A 135 6.30 -5.55 -2.58
C LEU A 135 7.21 -6.14 -1.48
N GLN A 136 7.09 -5.67 -0.24
CA GLN A 136 7.82 -6.26 0.90
C GLN A 136 7.48 -7.73 1.17
N SER A 137 6.28 -8.16 0.81
CA SER A 137 5.86 -9.55 0.99
C SER A 137 6.37 -10.50 -0.11
N PHE A 138 7.04 -9.96 -1.13
CA PHE A 138 7.52 -10.73 -2.27
C PHE A 138 8.99 -11.12 -2.13
N ASP A 139 9.34 -12.27 -2.66
CA ASP A 139 10.72 -12.73 -2.85
C ASP A 139 11.29 -12.13 -4.16
N PRO A 140 12.34 -11.29 -4.11
CA PRO A 140 12.90 -10.69 -5.32
C PRO A 140 13.47 -11.69 -6.33
N LYS A 141 13.72 -12.93 -5.90
CA LYS A 141 14.23 -13.99 -6.79
C LYS A 141 13.14 -14.60 -7.67
N LYS A 142 11.87 -14.45 -7.28
CA LYS A 142 10.72 -14.98 -8.01
C LYS A 142 10.09 -13.90 -8.89
N PRO A 143 9.48 -14.26 -10.03
CA PRO A 143 8.76 -13.31 -10.86
C PRO A 143 7.53 -12.76 -10.15
N VAL A 144 7.21 -11.50 -10.42
CA VAL A 144 5.98 -10.82 -9.98
C VAL A 144 5.10 -10.61 -11.19
N PHE A 145 3.95 -11.26 -11.19
CA PHE A 145 2.94 -11.09 -12.24
C PHE A 145 2.10 -9.85 -11.93
N VAL A 146 1.93 -9.00 -12.92
CA VAL A 146 1.20 -7.73 -12.79
C VAL A 146 0.46 -7.45 -14.10
N GLU A 147 -0.69 -6.82 -14.05
CA GLU A 147 -1.37 -6.36 -15.27
C GLU A 147 -0.78 -5.04 -15.79
N ALA A 148 -0.82 -4.90 -17.11
CA ALA A 148 -0.41 -3.67 -17.78
C ALA A 148 -1.44 -2.59 -17.49
N GLU A 149 -1.09 -1.67 -16.63
CA GLU A 149 -1.89 -0.51 -16.30
C GLU A 149 -1.24 0.79 -16.77
N SER A 150 -2.08 1.78 -17.02
CA SER A 150 -1.60 3.14 -17.27
C SER A 150 -0.92 3.66 -16.00
N ARG A 151 -0.02 4.63 -16.17
CA ARG A 151 0.63 5.27 -15.03
C ARG A 151 -0.38 5.90 -14.05
N LYS A 152 -1.57 6.23 -14.51
CA LYS A 152 -2.65 6.77 -13.69
C LYS A 152 -3.82 5.79 -13.65
N ILE A 153 -4.21 5.38 -12.44
CA ILE A 153 -5.35 4.48 -12.17
C ILE A 153 -6.39 5.29 -11.39
N GLY A 154 -7.39 5.81 -12.10
CA GLY A 154 -8.36 6.72 -11.52
C GLY A 154 -7.70 7.99 -10.93
N SER A 155 -7.79 8.19 -9.62
CA SER A 155 -7.22 9.34 -8.90
C SER A 155 -5.78 9.13 -8.40
N VAL A 156 -5.24 7.90 -8.46
CA VAL A 156 -3.90 7.57 -7.99
C VAL A 156 -2.93 7.34 -9.15
N SER A 157 -1.64 7.51 -8.89
CA SER A 157 -0.58 7.32 -9.87
C SER A 157 0.47 6.34 -9.38
N LEU A 158 0.99 5.51 -10.28
CA LEU A 158 2.12 4.63 -10.01
C LEU A 158 3.38 5.46 -9.73
N PRO A 159 4.21 5.09 -8.74
CA PRO A 159 5.52 5.68 -8.56
C PRO A 159 6.35 5.55 -9.84
N ILE A 160 7.10 6.61 -10.18
CA ILE A 160 7.86 6.67 -11.45
C ILE A 160 8.80 5.48 -11.58
N THR A 161 9.59 5.21 -10.56
CA THR A 161 10.56 4.11 -10.55
C THR A 161 9.91 2.73 -10.71
N PHE A 162 8.72 2.53 -10.12
CA PHE A 162 7.94 1.31 -10.28
C PHE A 162 7.43 1.18 -11.73
N ALA A 163 6.83 2.23 -12.28
CA ALA A 163 6.31 2.23 -13.64
C ALA A 163 7.44 1.99 -14.68
N SER A 164 8.59 2.66 -14.53
CA SER A 164 9.77 2.44 -15.37
C SER A 164 10.31 1.01 -15.26
N ALA A 165 10.38 0.46 -14.05
CA ALA A 165 10.83 -0.92 -13.86
C ALA A 165 9.93 -1.95 -14.56
N MET A 166 8.61 -1.72 -14.55
CA MET A 166 7.66 -2.57 -15.28
C MET A 166 7.80 -2.42 -16.80
N GLN A 167 7.91 -1.18 -17.30
CA GLN A 167 7.91 -0.89 -18.74
C GLN A 167 9.23 -1.24 -19.40
N GLU A 168 10.36 -0.93 -18.78
CA GLU A 168 11.70 -1.06 -19.39
C GLU A 168 12.31 -2.45 -19.18
N LYS A 169 11.99 -3.11 -18.05
CA LYS A 169 12.61 -4.38 -17.64
C LYS A 169 11.60 -5.52 -17.53
N GLY A 170 10.30 -5.22 -17.61
CA GLY A 170 9.25 -6.22 -17.51
C GLY A 170 9.16 -7.08 -18.77
N ARG A 171 8.95 -8.40 -18.58
CA ARG A 171 8.61 -9.30 -19.68
C ARG A 171 7.12 -9.16 -20.00
N LEU A 172 6.79 -8.69 -21.20
CA LEU A 172 5.41 -8.55 -21.66
C LEU A 172 4.86 -9.90 -22.11
N ILE A 173 3.64 -10.22 -21.69
CA ILE A 173 2.85 -11.37 -22.14
C ILE A 173 1.50 -10.85 -22.61
N THR A 174 1.20 -11.02 -23.90
CA THR A 174 -0.11 -10.65 -24.45
C THR A 174 -1.12 -11.76 -24.21
N VAL A 175 -2.25 -11.40 -23.59
CA VAL A 175 -3.41 -12.27 -23.39
C VAL A 175 -4.41 -12.01 -24.51
N GLU A 176 -4.56 -12.99 -25.39
CA GLU A 176 -5.52 -12.96 -26.48
C GLU A 176 -6.64 -13.94 -26.20
N VAL A 177 -7.88 -13.48 -26.33
CA VAL A 177 -9.04 -14.36 -26.27
C VAL A 177 -9.56 -14.49 -27.70
N PRO A 178 -9.61 -15.70 -28.25
CA PRO A 178 -10.22 -15.91 -29.54
C PRO A 178 -11.68 -15.48 -29.47
N PHE A 179 -12.15 -14.72 -30.46
CA PHE A 179 -13.57 -14.49 -30.60
C PHE A 179 -14.22 -15.86 -30.72
N ALA A 180 -14.93 -16.28 -29.69
CA ALA A 180 -15.76 -17.46 -29.80
C ALA A 180 -16.75 -17.23 -30.95
N ALA A 181 -16.75 -18.12 -31.91
CA ALA A 181 -17.73 -18.17 -32.94
C ALA A 181 -19.12 -18.48 -32.37
#